data_dff8bb5d72358c20e3ad8a0af71616e3
#
_entry.id   dff8bb5d72358c20e3ad8a0af71616e3
#
_cell.length_a   1.000
_cell.length_b   1.000
_cell.length_c   1.000
_cell.angle_alpha   90.00
_cell.angle_beta   90.00
_cell.angle_gamma   90.00
#
_symmetry.space_group_name_H-M   'P 1'
#
loop_
_entity.id
_entity.type
_entity.pdbx_description
1 polymer ?
#
loop_
_entity_poly.entity_id
_entity_poly.type
_entity_poly.pdbx_seq_one_letter_code
_entity_poly.pdbx_strand_id
1 'polypeptide(L)'
;MIGGFLGAGKTTSVAALAEHLSAAGRTVGLITNDQGRELVDTAMLRSKGFATEEIPGGCFCCRFNSLVDAAGKLTESTRPDVFIAEPVGSCTDLVATVTYPLRRIYGDEFSIAPLSVLVDPVRAARVFGLSEGGQFSEKVIYIYRKQLEEADLIVINKTDLLEPDALTTLQAKLAEEFPNAEVLQISARTGEGLDAWFNRITDAEQIARNVMEVD
;
A
#
# COMPACT_ATOMS: atom_id res chain seq x y z
N MET A 1 5.58 0.67 -1.86
CA MET A 1 4.88 0.94 -0.59
C MET A 1 3.41 0.60 -0.77
N ILE A 2 2.78 -0.02 0.24
CA ILE A 2 1.38 -0.47 0.19
C ILE A 2 0.62 0.19 1.34
N GLY A 3 -0.13 1.24 1.01
CA GLY A 3 -0.98 2.00 1.92
C GLY A 3 -2.45 1.53 1.90
N GLY A 4 -3.29 2.25 2.60
CA GLY A 4 -4.74 2.02 2.64
C GLY A 4 -5.29 2.02 4.06
N PHE A 5 -6.58 2.31 4.18
CA PHE A 5 -7.24 2.46 5.47
C PHE A 5 -7.29 1.14 6.26
N LEU A 6 -7.54 1.26 7.56
CA LEU A 6 -7.65 0.11 8.47
C LEU A 6 -8.67 -0.92 7.93
N GLY A 7 -8.28 -2.20 7.90
CA GLY A 7 -9.14 -3.28 7.42
C GLY A 7 -9.20 -3.44 5.88
N ALA A 8 -8.46 -2.67 5.10
CA ALA A 8 -8.40 -2.82 3.64
C ALA A 8 -7.71 -4.12 3.17
N GLY A 9 -7.07 -4.86 4.07
CA GLY A 9 -6.38 -6.11 3.76
C GLY A 9 -4.91 -5.92 3.36
N LYS A 10 -4.27 -4.84 3.82
CA LYS A 10 -2.87 -4.53 3.53
C LYS A 10 -1.95 -5.71 3.84
N THR A 11 -1.94 -6.17 5.07
CA THR A 11 -1.03 -7.24 5.53
C THR A 11 -1.18 -8.54 4.75
N THR A 12 -2.42 -8.94 4.43
CA THR A 12 -2.68 -10.11 3.57
C THR A 12 -2.12 -9.91 2.18
N SER A 13 -2.29 -8.71 1.61
CA SER A 13 -1.80 -8.38 0.28
C SER A 13 -0.28 -8.24 0.24
N VAL A 14 0.33 -7.69 1.32
CA VAL A 14 1.79 -7.64 1.50
C VAL A 14 2.38 -9.05 1.55
N ALA A 15 1.74 -9.96 2.30
CA ALA A 15 2.17 -11.35 2.36
C ALA A 15 2.12 -12.04 0.98
N ALA A 16 1.02 -11.85 0.25
CA ALA A 16 0.87 -12.42 -1.09
C ALA A 16 1.92 -11.88 -2.09
N LEU A 17 2.19 -10.57 -2.05
CA LEU A 17 3.25 -9.97 -2.87
C LEU A 17 4.63 -10.49 -2.49
N ALA A 18 4.92 -10.61 -1.19
CA ALA A 18 6.20 -11.13 -0.71
C ALA A 18 6.40 -12.60 -1.13
N GLU A 19 5.37 -13.43 -1.06
CA GLU A 19 5.39 -14.81 -1.55
C GLU A 19 5.64 -14.87 -3.06
N HIS A 20 4.94 -14.04 -3.83
CA HIS A 20 5.11 -13.95 -5.29
C HIS A 20 6.56 -13.58 -5.68
N LEU A 21 7.11 -12.53 -5.06
CA LEU A 21 8.48 -12.08 -5.32
C LEU A 21 9.52 -13.13 -4.91
N SER A 22 9.30 -13.81 -3.77
CA SER A 22 10.18 -14.88 -3.32
C SER A 22 10.14 -16.09 -4.24
N ALA A 23 8.98 -16.45 -4.77
CA ALA A 23 8.83 -17.51 -5.77
C ALA A 23 9.55 -17.15 -7.10
N ALA A 24 9.67 -15.85 -7.41
CA ALA A 24 10.46 -15.34 -8.52
C ALA A 24 11.97 -15.23 -8.20
N GLY A 25 12.42 -15.75 -7.05
CA GLY A 25 13.83 -15.78 -6.64
C GLY A 25 14.34 -14.45 -6.04
N ARG A 26 13.46 -13.52 -5.66
CA ARG A 26 13.84 -12.26 -5.03
C ARG A 26 13.90 -12.42 -3.50
N THR A 27 14.90 -11.83 -2.89
CA THR A 27 14.97 -11.69 -1.43
C THR A 27 14.13 -10.48 -1.00
N VAL A 28 13.15 -10.70 -0.12
CA VAL A 28 12.20 -9.66 0.30
C VAL A 28 12.45 -9.25 1.74
N GLY A 29 12.57 -7.95 1.98
CA GLY A 29 12.56 -7.33 3.30
C GLY A 29 11.24 -6.61 3.55
N LEU A 30 10.61 -6.85 4.70
CA LEU A 30 9.35 -6.22 5.07
C LEU A 30 9.59 -5.17 6.15
N ILE A 31 8.96 -4.01 5.99
CA ILE A 31 8.98 -2.95 6.99
C ILE A 31 7.53 -2.62 7.34
N THR A 32 7.15 -2.92 8.57
CA THR A 32 5.81 -2.68 9.08
C THR A 32 5.81 -1.56 10.12
N ASN A 33 4.66 -0.94 10.31
CA ASN A 33 4.49 0.10 11.33
C ASN A 33 3.53 -0.41 12.39
N ASP A 34 4.01 -0.53 13.65
CA ASP A 34 3.20 -1.04 14.76
C ASP A 34 2.44 0.09 15.46
N GLN A 35 1.13 -0.11 15.59
CA GLN A 35 0.29 0.62 16.55
C GLN A 35 -0.54 -0.35 17.41
N GLY A 36 0.13 -1.24 18.15
CA GLY A 36 -0.44 -1.97 19.30
C GLY A 36 -1.52 -3.04 19.02
N ARG A 37 -2.24 -2.99 17.91
CA ARG A 37 -3.20 -4.02 17.47
C ARG A 37 -2.72 -4.82 16.26
N GLU A 38 -1.68 -4.36 15.60
CA GLU A 38 -1.10 -4.94 14.38
C GLU A 38 0.08 -5.88 14.69
N LEU A 39 0.41 -6.14 15.97
CA LEU A 39 1.39 -7.16 16.39
C LEU A 39 1.10 -8.54 15.78
N VAL A 40 -0.17 -8.83 15.51
CA VAL A 40 -0.60 -10.08 14.87
C VAL A 40 -0.10 -10.11 13.41
N ASP A 41 -0.10 -8.96 12.74
CA ASP A 41 0.27 -8.85 11.33
C ASP A 41 1.78 -9.05 11.14
N THR A 42 2.60 -8.40 11.96
CA THR A 42 4.06 -8.60 11.95
C THR A 42 4.44 -10.04 12.34
N ALA A 43 3.77 -10.61 13.34
CA ALA A 43 3.99 -12.00 13.74
C ALA A 43 3.61 -12.98 12.62
N MET A 44 2.53 -12.73 11.89
CA MET A 44 2.12 -13.52 10.74
C MET A 44 3.18 -13.49 9.62
N LEU A 45 3.70 -12.31 9.29
CA LEU A 45 4.73 -12.16 8.26
C LEU A 45 6.03 -12.88 8.65
N ARG A 46 6.46 -12.74 9.90
CA ARG A 46 7.63 -13.47 10.45
C ARG A 46 7.41 -14.98 10.45
N SER A 47 6.21 -15.46 10.78
CA SER A 47 5.90 -16.90 10.78
C SER A 47 5.97 -17.52 9.39
N LYS A 48 5.80 -16.73 8.33
CA LYS A 48 6.00 -17.12 6.93
C LYS A 48 7.47 -17.09 6.48
N GLY A 49 8.39 -16.73 7.38
CA GLY A 49 9.84 -16.74 7.12
C GLY A 49 10.39 -15.47 6.49
N PHE A 50 9.60 -14.39 6.39
CA PHE A 50 10.08 -13.12 5.86
C PHE A 50 10.89 -12.32 6.89
N ALA A 51 12.04 -11.79 6.45
CA ALA A 51 12.80 -10.83 7.23
C ALA A 51 11.95 -9.56 7.41
N THR A 52 11.59 -9.25 8.66
CA THR A 52 10.64 -8.18 8.97
C THR A 52 11.18 -7.30 10.08
N GLU A 53 11.32 -6.01 9.78
CA GLU A 53 11.58 -4.95 10.75
C GLU A 53 10.30 -4.18 11.04
N GLU A 54 10.14 -3.79 12.29
CA GLU A 54 8.98 -3.10 12.81
C GLU A 54 9.40 -1.71 13.32
N ILE A 55 8.66 -0.68 12.92
CA ILE A 55 8.88 0.68 13.40
C ILE A 55 7.86 0.97 14.50
N PRO A 56 8.28 0.97 15.77
CA PRO A 56 7.37 1.20 16.88
C PRO A 56 6.98 2.68 17.01
N GLY A 57 5.73 2.93 17.33
CA GLY A 57 5.22 4.21 17.81
C GLY A 57 5.39 5.39 16.86
N GLY A 58 4.45 5.61 15.98
CA GLY A 58 4.37 6.72 15.04
C GLY A 58 4.31 6.25 13.58
N CYS A 59 3.85 7.11 12.67
CA CYS A 59 3.74 6.79 11.25
C CYS A 59 5.06 7.02 10.51
N PHE A 60 5.21 6.44 9.32
CA PHE A 60 6.39 6.64 8.47
C PHE A 60 6.65 8.11 8.15
N CYS A 61 5.59 8.89 7.92
CA CYS A 61 5.67 10.33 7.67
C CYS A 61 6.32 11.11 8.84
N CYS A 62 6.12 10.66 10.09
CA CYS A 62 6.73 11.30 11.27
C CYS A 62 8.09 10.71 11.64
N ARG A 63 8.45 9.55 11.07
CA ARG A 63 9.66 8.79 11.43
C ARG A 63 10.43 8.29 10.22
N PHE A 64 10.66 9.17 9.26
CA PHE A 64 11.42 8.84 8.05
C PHE A 64 12.78 8.18 8.34
N ASN A 65 13.53 8.72 9.30
CA ASN A 65 14.83 8.14 9.67
C ASN A 65 14.68 6.70 10.21
N SER A 66 13.62 6.41 10.95
CA SER A 66 13.38 5.04 11.44
C SER A 66 13.06 4.06 10.31
N LEU A 67 12.44 4.54 9.21
CA LEU A 67 12.24 3.73 7.99
C LEU A 67 13.58 3.42 7.32
N VAL A 68 14.45 4.40 7.22
CA VAL A 68 15.82 4.23 6.67
C VAL A 68 16.64 3.29 7.54
N ASP A 69 16.60 3.46 8.87
CA ASP A 69 17.29 2.59 9.82
C ASP A 69 16.80 1.13 9.72
N ALA A 70 15.49 0.91 9.57
CA ALA A 70 14.91 -0.42 9.41
C ALA A 70 15.37 -1.07 8.09
N ALA A 71 15.41 -0.32 7.00
CA ALA A 71 15.95 -0.78 5.72
C ALA A 71 17.44 -1.12 5.84
N GLY A 72 18.22 -0.31 6.54
CA GLY A 72 19.65 -0.56 6.82
C GLY A 72 19.87 -1.89 7.56
N LYS A 73 19.13 -2.13 8.64
CA LYS A 73 19.21 -3.40 9.41
C LYS A 73 18.88 -4.62 8.56
N LEU A 74 17.83 -4.53 7.73
CA LEU A 74 17.49 -5.59 6.79
C LEU A 74 18.58 -5.82 5.76
N THR A 75 19.21 -4.74 5.27
CA THR A 75 20.32 -4.81 4.31
C THR A 75 21.52 -5.51 4.93
N GLU A 76 21.87 -5.21 6.18
CA GLU A 76 22.96 -5.86 6.90
C GLU A 76 22.72 -7.35 7.15
N SER A 77 21.46 -7.72 7.44
CA SER A 77 21.12 -9.10 7.83
C SER A 77 20.81 -10.02 6.65
N THR A 78 20.03 -9.53 5.65
CA THR A 78 19.48 -10.39 4.59
C THR A 78 19.75 -9.88 3.17
N ARG A 79 20.20 -8.64 3.01
CA ARG A 79 20.43 -7.97 1.71
C ARG A 79 19.24 -8.13 0.75
N PRO A 80 18.06 -7.58 1.07
CA PRO A 80 16.89 -7.75 0.22
C PRO A 80 17.08 -7.09 -1.15
N ASP A 81 16.55 -7.77 -2.18
CA ASP A 81 16.39 -7.18 -3.52
C ASP A 81 15.22 -6.20 -3.57
N VAL A 82 14.22 -6.42 -2.70
CA VAL A 82 12.99 -5.63 -2.64
C VAL A 82 12.60 -5.36 -1.19
N PHE A 83 12.28 -4.11 -0.90
CA PHE A 83 11.63 -3.72 0.35
C PHE A 83 10.14 -3.48 0.12
N ILE A 84 9.29 -4.09 0.93
CA ILE A 84 7.87 -3.79 0.98
C ILE A 84 7.58 -3.07 2.30
N ALA A 85 7.10 -1.83 2.21
CA ALA A 85 6.77 -1.02 3.37
C ALA A 85 5.26 -0.88 3.53
N GLU A 86 4.74 -1.24 4.71
CA GLU A 86 3.33 -1.13 5.10
C GLU A 86 3.17 -0.02 6.15
N PRO A 87 2.67 1.17 5.79
CA PRO A 87 2.38 2.24 6.73
C PRO A 87 1.11 1.97 7.53
N VAL A 88 0.96 2.70 8.64
CA VAL A 88 -0.29 2.71 9.44
C VAL A 88 -1.49 3.09 8.57
N GLY A 89 -2.64 2.45 8.82
CA GLY A 89 -3.87 2.67 8.07
C GLY A 89 -4.46 4.09 8.12
N SER A 90 -3.92 4.98 8.94
CA SER A 90 -4.29 6.41 9.00
C SER A 90 -3.25 7.35 8.40
N CYS A 91 -2.14 6.83 7.84
CA CYS A 91 -1.11 7.68 7.24
C CYS A 91 -1.62 8.37 5.97
N THR A 92 -1.29 9.65 5.86
CA THR A 92 -1.44 10.51 4.68
C THR A 92 -0.11 11.19 4.38
N ASP A 93 -0.04 11.91 3.27
CA ASP A 93 1.15 12.66 2.84
C ASP A 93 2.39 11.77 2.61
N LEU A 94 2.16 10.49 2.27
CA LEU A 94 3.23 9.50 2.07
C LEU A 94 4.11 9.83 0.86
N VAL A 95 3.55 10.44 -0.17
CA VAL A 95 4.33 10.88 -1.34
C VAL A 95 5.32 11.96 -0.93
N ALA A 96 4.85 13.01 -0.28
CA ALA A 96 5.69 14.15 0.11
C ALA A 96 6.69 13.80 1.23
N THR A 97 6.29 12.96 2.18
CA THR A 97 7.08 12.72 3.40
C THR A 97 7.93 11.45 3.36
N VAL A 98 7.66 10.54 2.43
CA VAL A 98 8.37 9.25 2.31
C VAL A 98 8.90 9.02 0.90
N THR A 99 8.04 8.90 -0.12
CA THR A 99 8.51 8.49 -1.45
C THR A 99 9.38 9.53 -2.11
N TYR A 100 9.04 10.81 -1.99
CA TYR A 100 9.84 11.90 -2.53
C TYR A 100 11.22 12.00 -1.86
N PRO A 101 11.36 12.04 -0.52
CA PRO A 101 12.67 12.01 0.13
C PRO A 101 13.50 10.77 -0.22
N LEU A 102 12.88 9.58 -0.30
CA LEU A 102 13.58 8.35 -0.71
C LEU A 102 14.16 8.50 -2.12
N ARG A 103 13.38 8.99 -3.09
CA ARG A 103 13.87 9.23 -4.47
C ARG A 103 14.99 10.26 -4.52
N ARG A 104 14.87 11.33 -3.76
CA ARG A 104 15.85 12.42 -3.77
C ARG A 104 17.18 12.03 -3.11
N ILE A 105 17.14 11.26 -2.03
CA ILE A 105 18.32 10.93 -1.22
C ILE A 105 18.96 9.62 -1.69
N TYR A 106 18.15 8.64 -2.11
CA TYR A 106 18.59 7.27 -2.40
C TYR A 106 18.21 6.81 -3.82
N GLY A 107 17.85 7.74 -4.71
CA GLY A 107 17.39 7.41 -6.06
C GLY A 107 18.44 6.72 -6.94
N ASP A 108 19.72 6.88 -6.62
CA ASP A 108 20.82 6.18 -7.30
C ASP A 108 20.97 4.72 -6.80
N GLU A 109 20.45 4.40 -5.61
CA GLU A 109 20.55 3.08 -4.98
C GLU A 109 19.26 2.27 -5.10
N PHE A 110 18.09 2.95 -5.09
CA PHE A 110 16.78 2.32 -5.05
C PHE A 110 15.83 2.93 -6.08
N SER A 111 15.13 2.07 -6.81
CA SER A 111 13.94 2.47 -7.56
C SER A 111 12.70 2.41 -6.65
N ILE A 112 11.86 3.44 -6.71
CA ILE A 112 10.63 3.50 -5.92
C ILE A 112 9.46 3.08 -6.82
N ALA A 113 8.89 1.92 -6.51
CA ALA A 113 7.70 1.41 -7.18
C ALA A 113 6.46 2.28 -6.89
N PRO A 114 5.41 2.20 -7.73
CA PRO A 114 4.17 2.93 -7.55
C PRO A 114 3.56 2.75 -6.16
N LEU A 115 3.04 3.84 -5.59
CA LEU A 115 2.29 3.80 -4.34
C LEU A 115 0.94 3.11 -4.58
N SER A 116 0.77 1.92 -4.02
CA SER A 116 -0.51 1.22 -4.03
C SER A 116 -1.31 1.57 -2.77
N VAL A 117 -2.55 2.01 -2.95
CA VAL A 117 -3.50 2.25 -1.84
C VAL A 117 -4.65 1.26 -1.95
N LEU A 118 -4.73 0.35 -0.98
CA LEU A 118 -5.78 -0.65 -0.91
C LEU A 118 -7.06 -0.08 -0.33
N VAL A 119 -8.19 -0.44 -0.94
CA VAL A 119 -9.52 -0.07 -0.46
C VAL A 119 -10.38 -1.32 -0.21
N ASP A 120 -11.11 -1.30 0.91
CA ASP A 120 -12.19 -2.25 1.18
C ASP A 120 -13.42 -1.81 0.37
N PRO A 121 -13.99 -2.66 -0.51
CA PRO A 121 -15.01 -2.25 -1.46
C PRO A 121 -16.33 -1.87 -0.79
N VAL A 122 -16.69 -2.53 0.31
CA VAL A 122 -17.92 -2.21 1.05
C VAL A 122 -17.80 -0.84 1.71
N ARG A 123 -16.63 -0.54 2.29
CA ARG A 123 -16.37 0.77 2.89
C ARG A 123 -16.28 1.85 1.82
N ALA A 124 -15.57 1.61 0.73
CA ALA A 124 -15.47 2.55 -0.38
C ALA A 124 -16.85 2.90 -0.95
N ALA A 125 -17.69 1.91 -1.23
CA ALA A 125 -19.04 2.15 -1.71
C ALA A 125 -19.84 3.07 -0.79
N ARG A 126 -19.70 2.95 0.53
CA ARG A 126 -20.35 3.86 1.49
C ARG A 126 -19.74 5.26 1.51
N VAL A 127 -18.41 5.36 1.48
CA VAL A 127 -17.71 6.67 1.48
C VAL A 127 -18.08 7.49 0.24
N PHE A 128 -18.27 6.82 -0.90
CA PHE A 128 -18.60 7.47 -2.18
C PHE A 128 -20.11 7.51 -2.48
N GLY A 129 -20.96 7.15 -1.51
CA GLY A 129 -22.41 7.28 -1.64
C GLY A 129 -23.07 6.28 -2.59
N LEU A 130 -22.39 5.17 -2.89
CA LEU A 130 -22.91 4.10 -3.76
C LEU A 130 -23.72 3.03 -3.01
N SER A 131 -23.66 3.04 -1.70
CA SER A 131 -24.46 2.13 -0.86
C SER A 131 -24.93 2.81 0.42
N GLU A 132 -26.08 2.36 0.94
CA GLU A 132 -26.61 2.82 2.21
C GLU A 132 -25.76 2.29 3.37
N GLY A 133 -25.78 3.00 4.49
CA GLY A 133 -25.10 2.59 5.72
C GLY A 133 -24.77 3.74 6.65
N GLY A 134 -24.18 3.43 7.81
CA GLY A 134 -23.77 4.45 8.78
C GLY A 134 -22.75 5.44 8.19
N GLN A 135 -22.95 6.72 8.50
CA GLN A 135 -22.05 7.79 8.04
C GLN A 135 -20.72 7.71 8.79
N PHE A 136 -19.64 7.86 8.05
CA PHE A 136 -18.32 8.09 8.64
C PHE A 136 -18.19 9.55 9.07
N SER A 137 -17.39 9.80 10.11
CA SER A 137 -17.08 11.18 10.48
C SER A 137 -16.31 11.88 9.34
N GLU A 138 -16.48 13.19 9.22
CA GLU A 138 -15.77 14.01 8.21
C GLU A 138 -14.26 13.80 8.24
N LYS A 139 -13.69 13.62 9.45
CA LYS A 139 -12.27 13.34 9.62
C LYS A 139 -11.85 12.00 8.98
N VAL A 140 -12.67 10.96 9.11
CA VAL A 140 -12.40 9.65 8.48
C VAL A 140 -12.50 9.76 6.97
N ILE A 141 -13.52 10.44 6.45
CA ILE A 141 -13.69 10.67 5.01
C ILE A 141 -12.51 11.46 4.45
N TYR A 142 -12.07 12.51 5.16
CA TYR A 142 -10.93 13.32 4.76
C TYR A 142 -9.65 12.48 4.63
N ILE A 143 -9.30 11.70 5.66
CA ILE A 143 -8.11 10.83 5.64
C ILE A 143 -8.22 9.82 4.50
N TYR A 144 -9.39 9.20 4.33
CA TYR A 144 -9.64 8.20 3.29
C TYR A 144 -9.40 8.77 1.89
N ARG A 145 -9.97 9.95 1.61
CA ARG A 145 -9.81 10.64 0.32
C ARG A 145 -8.36 11.07 0.09
N LYS A 146 -7.69 11.61 1.11
CA LYS A 146 -6.27 12.00 1.03
C LYS A 146 -5.36 10.85 0.65
N GLN A 147 -5.59 9.67 1.18
CA GLN A 147 -4.82 8.48 0.79
C GLN A 147 -5.01 8.14 -0.69
N LEU A 148 -6.24 8.28 -1.22
CA LEU A 148 -6.54 7.98 -2.62
C LEU A 148 -6.00 9.05 -3.58
N GLU A 149 -5.97 10.32 -3.17
CA GLU A 149 -5.37 11.42 -3.93
C GLU A 149 -3.87 11.23 -4.19
N GLU A 150 -3.17 10.55 -3.26
CA GLU A 150 -1.74 10.29 -3.35
C GLU A 150 -1.39 9.00 -4.12
N ALA A 151 -2.38 8.13 -4.37
CA ALA A 151 -2.17 6.83 -4.97
C ALA A 151 -1.72 6.92 -6.44
N ASP A 152 -0.72 6.14 -6.82
CA ASP A 152 -0.46 5.80 -8.22
C ASP A 152 -1.41 4.66 -8.65
N LEU A 153 -1.65 3.70 -7.74
CA LEU A 153 -2.55 2.57 -7.93
C LEU A 153 -3.58 2.55 -6.80
N ILE A 154 -4.85 2.65 -7.14
CA ILE A 154 -5.96 2.36 -6.23
C ILE A 154 -6.36 0.91 -6.42
N VAL A 155 -6.22 0.11 -5.39
CA VAL A 155 -6.44 -1.34 -5.47
C VAL A 155 -7.70 -1.71 -4.68
N ILE A 156 -8.79 -1.95 -5.39
CA ILE A 156 -10.03 -2.47 -4.79
C ILE A 156 -9.77 -3.93 -4.40
N ASN A 157 -9.56 -4.16 -3.12
CA ASN A 157 -9.33 -5.51 -2.57
C ASN A 157 -10.65 -6.13 -2.08
N LYS A 158 -10.66 -7.44 -1.84
CA LYS A 158 -11.84 -8.18 -1.37
C LYS A 158 -13.02 -8.11 -2.35
N THR A 159 -12.73 -8.20 -3.63
CA THR A 159 -13.76 -8.18 -4.68
C THR A 159 -14.81 -9.26 -4.50
N ASP A 160 -14.45 -10.34 -3.83
CA ASP A 160 -15.33 -11.44 -3.41
C ASP A 160 -16.47 -11.03 -2.44
N LEU A 161 -16.49 -9.79 -1.94
CA LEU A 161 -17.52 -9.27 -1.04
C LEU A 161 -18.63 -8.49 -1.74
N LEU A 162 -18.49 -8.15 -3.01
CA LEU A 162 -19.49 -7.41 -3.79
C LEU A 162 -19.85 -8.12 -5.08
N GLU A 163 -21.06 -7.86 -5.55
CA GLU A 163 -21.50 -8.31 -6.86
C GLU A 163 -20.75 -7.56 -7.99
N PRO A 164 -20.56 -8.19 -9.17
CA PRO A 164 -19.79 -7.62 -10.28
C PRO A 164 -20.24 -6.22 -10.73
N ASP A 165 -21.54 -5.98 -10.78
CA ASP A 165 -22.09 -4.68 -11.20
C ASP A 165 -21.76 -3.58 -10.18
N ALA A 166 -21.79 -3.89 -8.90
CA ALA A 166 -21.42 -2.96 -7.83
C ALA A 166 -19.91 -2.66 -7.86
N LEU A 167 -19.08 -3.66 -8.16
CA LEU A 167 -17.63 -3.48 -8.34
C LEU A 167 -17.33 -2.59 -9.56
N THR A 168 -18.01 -2.82 -10.68
CA THR A 168 -17.87 -2.01 -11.89
C THR A 168 -18.24 -0.55 -11.62
N THR A 169 -19.35 -0.34 -10.91
CA THR A 169 -19.82 1.01 -10.52
C THR A 169 -18.81 1.69 -9.60
N LEU A 170 -18.28 0.97 -8.60
CA LEU A 170 -17.28 1.49 -7.69
C LEU A 170 -15.97 1.85 -8.42
N GLN A 171 -15.51 0.98 -9.32
CA GLN A 171 -14.30 1.23 -10.11
C GLN A 171 -14.44 2.48 -10.98
N ALA A 172 -15.57 2.62 -11.68
CA ALA A 172 -15.86 3.80 -12.49
C ALA A 172 -15.88 5.08 -11.65
N LYS A 173 -16.48 5.02 -10.46
CA LYS A 173 -16.54 6.16 -9.53
C LYS A 173 -15.16 6.57 -9.02
N LEU A 174 -14.31 5.61 -8.67
CA LEU A 174 -12.94 5.89 -8.22
C LEU A 174 -12.08 6.44 -9.37
N ALA A 175 -12.20 5.91 -10.57
CA ALA A 175 -11.48 6.41 -11.75
C ALA A 175 -11.91 7.84 -12.13
N GLU A 176 -13.18 8.18 -11.97
CA GLU A 176 -13.70 9.54 -12.19
C GLU A 176 -13.13 10.53 -11.15
N GLU A 177 -13.15 10.17 -9.86
CA GLU A 177 -12.73 11.06 -8.78
C GLU A 177 -11.20 11.17 -8.63
N PHE A 178 -10.47 10.12 -9.02
CA PHE A 178 -9.01 10.07 -8.93
C PHE A 178 -8.36 9.75 -10.29
N PRO A 179 -8.48 10.64 -11.28
CA PRO A 179 -8.07 10.37 -12.66
C PRO A 179 -6.55 10.17 -12.82
N ASN A 180 -5.79 10.51 -11.80
CA ASN A 180 -4.34 10.32 -11.78
C ASN A 180 -3.92 8.92 -11.33
N ALA A 181 -4.80 8.13 -10.76
CA ALA A 181 -4.53 6.77 -10.31
C ALA A 181 -5.11 5.73 -11.27
N GLU A 182 -4.37 4.64 -11.49
CA GLU A 182 -4.95 3.45 -12.13
C GLU A 182 -5.75 2.67 -11.08
N VAL A 183 -6.96 2.24 -11.42
CA VAL A 183 -7.83 1.49 -10.51
C VAL A 183 -7.84 0.02 -10.90
N LEU A 184 -7.37 -0.82 -9.97
CA LEU A 184 -7.30 -2.27 -10.12
C LEU A 184 -8.25 -2.98 -9.17
N GLN A 185 -8.65 -4.20 -9.52
CA GLN A 185 -9.49 -5.07 -8.69
C GLN A 185 -8.73 -6.34 -8.33
N ILE A 186 -8.74 -6.70 -7.05
CA ILE A 186 -8.12 -7.93 -6.54
C ILE A 186 -8.96 -8.58 -5.44
N SER A 187 -8.72 -9.86 -5.21
CA SER A 187 -9.03 -10.51 -3.94
C SER A 187 -7.77 -11.18 -3.40
N ALA A 188 -7.15 -10.59 -2.40
CA ALA A 188 -5.98 -11.18 -1.75
C ALA A 188 -6.29 -12.54 -1.09
N ARG A 189 -7.57 -12.82 -0.82
CA ARG A 189 -8.02 -14.08 -0.26
C ARG A 189 -8.11 -15.20 -1.29
N THR A 190 -8.61 -14.89 -2.49
CA THR A 190 -8.83 -15.89 -3.56
C THR A 190 -7.68 -15.95 -4.56
N GLY A 191 -6.82 -14.94 -4.59
CA GLY A 191 -5.75 -14.79 -5.57
C GLY A 191 -6.18 -14.08 -6.85
N GLU A 192 -7.45 -13.76 -7.03
CA GLU A 192 -7.97 -13.11 -8.22
C GLU A 192 -7.37 -11.71 -8.40
N GLY A 193 -6.92 -11.39 -9.61
CA GLY A 193 -6.36 -10.07 -9.98
C GLY A 193 -4.96 -9.76 -9.43
N LEU A 194 -4.38 -10.64 -8.59
CA LEU A 194 -3.07 -10.38 -7.98
C LEU A 194 -1.95 -10.25 -9.02
N ASP A 195 -1.92 -11.09 -10.04
CA ASP A 195 -0.87 -11.05 -11.06
C ASP A 195 -0.85 -9.71 -11.81
N ALA A 196 -2.02 -9.17 -12.13
CA ALA A 196 -2.13 -7.87 -12.79
C ALA A 196 -1.57 -6.74 -11.90
N TRP A 197 -1.90 -6.76 -10.61
CA TRP A 197 -1.38 -5.79 -9.66
C TRP A 197 0.13 -5.95 -9.44
N PHE A 198 0.63 -7.18 -9.28
CA PHE A 198 2.06 -7.45 -9.09
C PHE A 198 2.89 -7.00 -10.29
N ASN A 199 2.41 -7.25 -11.51
CA ASN A 199 3.07 -6.78 -12.73
C ASN A 199 3.18 -5.24 -12.75
N ARG A 200 2.14 -4.52 -12.32
CA ARG A 200 2.18 -3.05 -12.22
C ARG A 200 3.18 -2.54 -11.20
N ILE A 201 3.39 -3.26 -10.11
CA ILE A 201 4.39 -2.89 -9.08
C ILE A 201 5.81 -3.17 -9.59
N THR A 202 6.02 -4.25 -10.32
CA THR A 202 7.34 -4.70 -10.77
C THR A 202 7.80 -4.06 -12.06
N ASP A 203 6.89 -3.62 -12.92
CA ASP A 203 7.17 -2.89 -14.17
C ASP A 203 7.52 -1.42 -13.88
N ALA A 204 8.61 -1.22 -13.14
CA ALA A 204 9.05 0.10 -12.65
C ALA A 204 9.40 1.11 -13.76
N GLU A 205 9.54 0.69 -15.02
CA GLU A 205 9.88 1.58 -16.14
C GLU A 205 8.71 2.47 -16.60
N GLN A 206 7.47 2.16 -16.25
CA GLN A 206 6.30 2.87 -16.79
C GLN A 206 5.69 3.94 -15.87
N ILE A 207 6.07 4.02 -14.58
CA ILE A 207 5.41 4.93 -13.66
C ILE A 207 6.43 5.79 -12.92
N ALA A 208 7.23 6.55 -13.65
CA ALA A 208 7.82 7.76 -13.11
C ALA A 208 6.73 8.84 -13.08
N ARG A 209 5.73 8.72 -12.19
CA ARG A 209 4.79 9.80 -11.97
C ARG A 209 5.45 10.89 -11.16
N ASN A 210 5.50 12.01 -11.84
CA ASN A 210 5.62 13.36 -11.33
C ASN A 210 6.59 13.53 -10.16
N VAL A 211 7.84 13.70 -10.52
CA VAL A 211 8.62 14.71 -9.82
C VAL A 211 7.68 15.90 -9.67
N MET A 212 7.22 16.19 -8.46
CA MET A 212 6.73 17.52 -8.16
C MET A 212 7.88 18.45 -8.55
N GLU A 213 7.74 19.13 -9.68
CA GLU A 213 8.49 20.33 -9.94
C GLU A 213 8.05 21.31 -8.85
N VAL A 214 8.83 21.35 -7.78
CA VAL A 214 8.74 22.42 -6.80
C VAL A 214 9.70 23.46 -7.31
N ASP A 215 9.14 24.49 -7.96
CA ASP A 215 9.84 25.75 -8.23
C ASP A 215 10.40 26.37 -6.93
#